data_0dbba76d04651c57454a34a3118f4b42
#
_entry.id   0dbba76d04651c57454a34a3118f4b42
#
_cell.length_a   1.000
_cell.length_b   1.000
_cell.length_c   1.000
_cell.angle_alpha   90.00
_cell.angle_beta   90.00
_cell.angle_gamma   90.00
#
_symmetry.space_group_name_H-M   'P 1'
#
loop_
_entity.id
_entity.type
_entity.pdbx_description
1 polymer ?
#
loop_
_entity_poly.entity_id
_entity_poly.type
_entity_poly.pdbx_seq_one_letter_code
_entity_poly.pdbx_strand_id
1 'polypeptide(L)'
;LLSNQVVWYEPYLLYEKALYFFKKDEFKNALSLVNQAVNSYAAELDIVLGNAYLLQGKCFDKLGKRKQAKESYNMCIDLNNLSDAILKSKTYLKNPYQGSK
;
A
#
# COMPACT_ATOMS: atom_id res chain seq x y z
N LEU A 1 -21.34 -17.19 4.97
CA LEU A 1 -22.19 -16.30 5.73
C LEU A 1 -21.39 -15.13 6.24
N LEU A 2 -21.40 -14.95 7.54
CA LEU A 2 -20.68 -13.86 8.14
C LEU A 2 -19.20 -13.94 7.85
N SER A 3 -18.65 -15.15 7.81
CA SER A 3 -17.24 -15.32 7.54
C SER A 3 -16.85 -14.80 6.15
N ASN A 4 -17.75 -14.98 5.18
CA ASN A 4 -17.47 -14.48 3.83
C ASN A 4 -17.42 -12.95 3.81
N GLN A 5 -18.30 -12.32 4.57
CA GLN A 5 -18.29 -10.86 4.66
C GLN A 5 -17.05 -10.35 5.32
N VAL A 6 -16.60 -11.05 6.37
CA VAL A 6 -15.39 -10.66 7.06
C VAL A 6 -14.19 -10.75 6.14
N VAL A 7 -14.10 -11.84 5.36
CA VAL A 7 -13.00 -12.00 4.41
C VAL A 7 -13.01 -10.86 3.38
N TRP A 8 -14.22 -10.45 2.95
CA TRP A 8 -14.34 -9.39 1.96
C TRP A 8 -13.75 -8.07 2.48
N TYR A 9 -13.92 -7.77 3.76
CA TYR A 9 -13.40 -6.55 4.35
C TYR A 9 -11.92 -6.64 4.72
N GLU A 10 -11.35 -7.83 4.76
CA GLU A 10 -10.04 -8.01 5.34
C GLU A 10 -8.94 -7.16 4.71
N PRO A 11 -8.84 -7.05 3.37
CA PRO A 11 -7.77 -6.22 2.81
C PRO A 11 -7.87 -4.77 3.27
N TYR A 12 -9.08 -4.24 3.36
CA TYR A 12 -9.27 -2.88 3.79
C TYR A 12 -8.85 -2.70 5.24
N LEU A 13 -9.23 -3.63 6.11
CA LEU A 13 -8.88 -3.54 7.53
C LEU A 13 -7.37 -3.65 7.72
N LEU A 14 -6.73 -4.54 6.98
CA LEU A 14 -5.28 -4.66 7.04
C LEU A 14 -4.60 -3.38 6.60
N TYR A 15 -5.11 -2.76 5.54
CA TYR A 15 -4.57 -1.51 5.07
C TYR A 15 -4.70 -0.42 6.12
N GLU A 16 -5.85 -0.32 6.79
CA GLU A 16 -6.04 0.68 7.83
C GLU A 16 -5.11 0.48 9.00
N LYS A 17 -4.89 -0.78 9.39
CA LYS A 17 -3.93 -1.07 10.45
C LYS A 17 -2.51 -0.70 10.03
N ALA A 18 -2.18 -0.97 8.77
CA ALA A 18 -0.86 -0.59 8.26
C ALA A 18 -0.65 0.92 8.31
N LEU A 19 -1.67 1.68 7.94
CA LEU A 19 -1.60 3.14 8.03
C LEU A 19 -1.36 3.60 9.46
N TYR A 20 -2.02 2.97 10.42
CA TYR A 20 -1.85 3.31 11.81
C TYR A 20 -0.39 3.17 12.24
N PHE A 21 0.21 2.02 11.91
CA PHE A 21 1.62 1.81 12.27
C PHE A 21 2.55 2.71 11.46
N PHE A 22 2.20 2.98 10.21
CA PHE A 22 3.02 3.87 9.39
C PHE A 22 3.09 5.26 9.99
N LYS A 23 1.96 5.77 10.48
CA LYS A 23 1.93 7.09 11.10
C LYS A 23 2.72 7.15 12.40
N LYS A 24 2.94 6.00 13.03
CA LYS A 24 3.77 5.91 14.23
C LYS A 24 5.23 5.62 13.92
N ASP A 25 5.61 5.68 12.66
CA ASP A 25 6.97 5.38 12.21
C ASP A 25 7.39 3.94 12.47
N GLU A 26 6.42 3.04 12.62
CA GLU A 26 6.71 1.61 12.77
C GLU A 26 6.61 0.96 11.40
N PHE A 27 7.61 1.23 10.57
CA PHE A 27 7.54 0.89 9.16
C PHE A 27 7.60 -0.61 8.89
N LYS A 28 8.30 -1.38 9.71
CA LYS A 28 8.34 -2.83 9.52
C LYS A 28 6.97 -3.45 9.81
N ASN A 29 6.33 -2.98 10.87
CA ASN A 29 4.99 -3.47 11.19
C ASN A 29 3.99 -3.07 10.12
N ALA A 30 4.09 -1.82 9.65
CA ALA A 30 3.22 -1.35 8.59
C ALA A 30 3.42 -2.17 7.31
N LEU A 31 4.67 -2.45 6.98
CA LEU A 31 4.97 -3.22 5.78
C LEU A 31 4.38 -4.63 5.87
N SER A 32 4.54 -5.28 7.02
CA SER A 32 4.00 -6.62 7.21
C SER A 32 2.49 -6.64 6.96
N LEU A 33 1.78 -5.66 7.53
CA LEU A 33 0.33 -5.61 7.39
C LEU A 33 -0.11 -5.25 5.97
N VAL A 34 0.60 -4.33 5.32
CA VAL A 34 0.22 -3.97 3.96
C VAL A 34 0.54 -5.11 2.99
N ASN A 35 1.58 -5.90 3.26
CA ASN A 35 1.85 -7.08 2.46
C ASN A 35 0.69 -8.08 2.55
N GLN A 36 0.15 -8.25 3.76
CA GLN A 36 -1.01 -9.10 3.92
C GLN A 36 -2.22 -8.54 3.16
N ALA A 37 -2.37 -7.23 3.18
CA ALA A 37 -3.49 -6.59 2.48
C ALA A 37 -3.43 -6.87 0.99
N VAL A 38 -2.25 -6.68 0.36
CA VAL A 38 -2.15 -6.90 -1.08
C VAL A 38 -2.33 -8.37 -1.44
N ASN A 39 -1.94 -9.27 -0.53
CA ASN A 39 -2.10 -10.70 -0.77
C ASN A 39 -3.53 -11.18 -0.57
N SER A 40 -4.34 -10.43 0.15
CA SER A 40 -5.73 -10.79 0.41
C SER A 40 -6.69 -10.10 -0.55
N TYR A 41 -6.16 -9.45 -1.57
CA TYR A 41 -6.92 -8.60 -2.45
C TYR A 41 -8.05 -9.31 -3.17
N ALA A 42 -9.18 -8.63 -3.28
CA ALA A 42 -10.30 -9.02 -4.13
C ALA A 42 -10.43 -8.00 -5.27
N ALA A 43 -10.72 -8.50 -6.45
CA ALA A 43 -10.71 -7.67 -7.66
C ALA A 43 -11.58 -6.43 -7.57
N GLU A 44 -12.64 -6.48 -6.79
CA GLU A 44 -13.58 -5.37 -6.66
C GLU A 44 -13.00 -4.18 -5.89
N LEU A 45 -11.86 -4.34 -5.27
CA LEU A 45 -11.31 -3.32 -4.38
C LEU A 45 -10.06 -2.67 -4.96
N ASP A 46 -10.12 -2.33 -6.24
CA ASP A 46 -8.95 -1.77 -6.93
C ASP A 46 -8.41 -0.51 -6.25
N ILE A 47 -9.30 0.34 -5.73
CA ILE A 47 -8.84 1.57 -5.09
C ILE A 47 -8.07 1.24 -3.83
N VAL A 48 -8.56 0.29 -3.03
CA VAL A 48 -7.87 -0.12 -1.83
C VAL A 48 -6.52 -0.75 -2.19
N LEU A 49 -6.50 -1.57 -3.23
CA LEU A 49 -5.26 -2.20 -3.67
C LEU A 49 -4.24 -1.15 -4.11
N GLY A 50 -4.69 -0.14 -4.85
CA GLY A 50 -3.79 0.93 -5.28
C GLY A 50 -3.20 1.65 -4.09
N ASN A 51 -4.02 1.99 -3.10
CA ASN A 51 -3.53 2.64 -1.90
C ASN A 51 -2.59 1.74 -1.11
N ALA A 52 -2.86 0.43 -1.10
CA ALA A 52 -2.00 -0.51 -0.40
C ALA A 52 -0.62 -0.61 -1.06
N TYR A 53 -0.57 -0.66 -2.38
CA TYR A 53 0.72 -0.66 -3.08
C TYR A 53 1.47 0.65 -2.85
N LEU A 54 0.77 1.77 -2.87
CA LEU A 54 1.41 3.06 -2.58
C LEU A 54 2.01 3.04 -1.18
N LEU A 55 1.26 2.60 -0.19
CA LEU A 55 1.76 2.53 1.17
C LEU A 55 2.94 1.57 1.28
N GLN A 56 2.86 0.44 0.60
CA GLN A 56 3.95 -0.53 0.58
C GLN A 56 5.23 0.10 0.05
N GLY A 57 5.12 0.86 -1.05
CA GLY A 57 6.27 1.55 -1.61
C GLY A 57 6.85 2.56 -0.65
N LYS A 58 5.99 3.31 0.04
CA LYS A 58 6.45 4.28 1.03
C LYS A 58 7.16 3.59 2.19
N CYS A 59 6.66 2.44 2.62
CA CYS A 59 7.33 1.67 3.67
C CYS A 59 8.72 1.23 3.22
N PHE A 60 8.83 0.72 2.00
CA PHE A 60 10.12 0.29 1.47
C PHE A 60 11.09 1.47 1.40
N ASP A 61 10.62 2.64 0.95
CA ASP A 61 11.49 3.82 0.89
C ASP A 61 11.96 4.21 2.29
N LYS A 62 11.09 4.20 3.28
CA LYS A 62 11.47 4.54 4.65
C LYS A 62 12.44 3.52 5.23
N LEU A 63 12.39 2.29 4.75
CA LEU A 63 13.29 1.23 5.20
C LEU A 63 14.57 1.15 4.36
N GLY A 64 14.74 2.05 3.40
CA GLY A 64 15.93 2.08 2.58
C GLY A 64 15.96 1.02 1.50
N LYS A 65 14.81 0.49 1.11
CA LYS A 65 14.72 -0.58 0.11
C LYS A 65 14.18 -0.01 -1.19
N ARG A 66 14.99 0.82 -1.85
CA ARG A 66 14.54 1.58 -3.01
C ARG A 66 14.06 0.71 -4.16
N LYS A 67 14.74 -0.41 -4.41
CA LYS A 67 14.35 -1.28 -5.51
C LYS A 67 12.94 -1.82 -5.31
N GLN A 68 12.66 -2.31 -4.10
CA GLN A 68 11.33 -2.83 -3.79
C GLN A 68 10.29 -1.72 -3.80
N ALA A 69 10.67 -0.52 -3.36
CA ALA A 69 9.75 0.63 -3.39
C ALA A 69 9.30 0.91 -4.82
N LYS A 70 10.24 0.91 -5.76
CA LYS A 70 9.89 1.17 -7.16
C LYS A 70 8.96 0.09 -7.70
N GLU A 71 9.20 -1.16 -7.33
CA GLU A 71 8.32 -2.24 -7.76
C GLU A 71 6.90 -2.04 -7.26
N SER A 72 6.75 -1.63 -6.01
CA SER A 72 5.43 -1.38 -5.44
C SER A 72 4.72 -0.23 -6.14
N TYR A 73 5.44 0.86 -6.39
CA TYR A 73 4.84 1.99 -7.10
C TYR A 73 4.41 1.59 -8.51
N ASN A 74 5.22 0.78 -9.18
CA ASN A 74 4.84 0.31 -10.51
C ASN A 74 3.60 -0.59 -10.46
N MET A 75 3.48 -1.42 -9.43
CA MET A 75 2.27 -2.23 -9.28
C MET A 75 1.04 -1.34 -9.12
N CYS A 76 1.16 -0.26 -8.36
CA CYS A 76 0.06 0.69 -8.21
C CYS A 76 -0.31 1.32 -9.56
N ILE A 77 0.69 1.76 -10.30
CA ILE A 77 0.46 2.41 -11.60
C ILE A 77 -0.19 1.44 -12.58
N ASP A 78 0.22 0.17 -12.54
CA ASP A 78 -0.29 -0.83 -13.47
C ASP A 78 -1.77 -1.14 -13.26
N LEU A 79 -2.34 -0.78 -12.12
CA LEU A 79 -3.77 -0.93 -11.93
C LEU A 79 -4.58 -0.04 -12.86
N ASN A 80 -3.97 1.05 -13.30
CA ASN A 80 -4.55 1.92 -14.32
C ASN A 80 -5.97 2.39 -13.97
N ASN A 81 -6.20 2.68 -12.70
CA ASN A 81 -7.45 3.32 -12.30
C ASN A 81 -7.20 4.82 -12.13
N LEU A 82 -8.23 5.58 -11.85
CA LEU A 82 -8.12 7.03 -11.77
C LEU A 82 -7.88 7.51 -10.34
N SER A 83 -7.19 6.72 -9.55
CA SER A 83 -6.99 7.07 -8.15
C SER A 83 -5.78 7.99 -7.98
N ASP A 84 -5.80 8.76 -6.91
CA ASP A 84 -4.69 9.60 -6.48
C ASP A 84 -3.42 8.80 -6.25
N ALA A 85 -3.57 7.55 -5.85
CA ALA A 85 -2.42 6.70 -5.55
C ALA A 85 -1.51 6.55 -6.76
N ILE A 86 -2.07 6.53 -7.96
CA ILE A 86 -1.27 6.40 -9.18
C ILE A 86 -0.42 7.65 -9.38
N LEU A 87 -1.01 8.83 -9.20
CA LEU A 87 -0.25 10.07 -9.34
C LEU A 87 0.88 10.14 -8.32
N LYS A 88 0.60 9.78 -7.08
CA LYS A 88 1.61 9.78 -6.03
C LYS A 88 2.70 8.76 -6.31
N SER A 89 2.32 7.59 -6.81
CA SER A 89 3.30 6.56 -7.16
C SER A 89 4.25 7.03 -8.25
N LYS A 90 3.73 7.73 -9.24
CA LYS A 90 4.58 8.30 -10.31
C LYS A 90 5.57 9.29 -9.72
N THR A 91 5.13 10.12 -8.79
CA THR A 91 6.02 11.07 -8.12
C THR A 91 7.12 10.35 -7.37
N TYR A 92 6.78 9.33 -6.61
CA TYR A 92 7.77 8.64 -5.78
C TYR A 92 8.67 7.71 -6.57
N LEU A 93 8.30 7.36 -7.81
CA LEU A 93 9.23 6.68 -8.69
C LEU A 93 10.41 7.59 -9.05
N LYS A 94 10.14 8.87 -9.21
CA LYS A 94 11.19 9.82 -9.54
C LYS A 94 11.98 10.22 -8.31
N ASN A 95 11.31 10.45 -7.21
CA ASN A 95 11.94 10.91 -5.96
C ASN A 95 11.44 10.05 -4.81
N PRO A 96 12.33 9.39 -4.07
CA PRO A 96 11.89 8.51 -3.00
C PRO A 96 11.00 9.23 -1.99
N TYR A 97 10.04 8.51 -1.46
CA TYR A 97 9.21 9.05 -0.38
C TYR A 97 10.09 9.30 0.85
N GLN A 98 9.98 10.49 1.43
CA GLN A 98 10.82 10.87 2.57
C GLN A 98 10.01 11.23 3.80
N GLY A 99 8.72 11.09 3.73
CA GLY A 99 7.88 11.43 4.85
C GLY A 99 7.18 12.76 4.65
N SER A 100 6.42 13.17 5.65
CA SER A 100 5.65 14.41 5.60
C SER A 100 6.50 15.55 6.12
N LYS A 101 7.06 16.28 5.24
CA LYS A 101 7.88 17.41 5.63
C LYS A 101 7.44 18.62 4.91
#